data_5d0b431f1eb2c8c4b7abb30bf40df1f1
#
_entry.id   5d0b431f1eb2c8c4b7abb30bf40df1f1
#
_cell.length_a   1.000
_cell.length_b   1.000
_cell.length_c   1.000
_cell.angle_alpha   90.00
_cell.angle_beta   90.00
_cell.angle_gamma   90.00
#
_symmetry.space_group_name_H-M   'P 1'
#
loop_
_entity.id
_entity.type
_entity.pdbx_description
1 polymer ?
#
loop_
_entity_poly.entity_id
_entity_poly.type
_entity_poly.pdbx_seq_one_letter_code
_entity_poly.pdbx_strand_id
1 'polypeptide(L)'
;LVLDSGLYAGVWGSNVDFDANDNIELDYYGGYSRETGALSYDLGYIDYNYPGGSGDFEEWYLGLGITAGTVDLGATFSFGLDNANDNIELSAGTELSGIGLGITLGDYDNSGKYTVVSASKEIGGLELSLAWSDFDADSGNSSDEDAVTFTVAKSF
;
A
#
# COMPACT_ATOMS: atom_id res chain seq x y z
N LEU A 1 15.99 0.33 5.83
CA LEU A 1 17.19 1.08 5.47
C LEU A 1 16.88 1.99 4.29
N VAL A 2 17.17 3.28 4.43
CA VAL A 2 17.07 4.26 3.34
C VAL A 2 18.42 4.96 3.20
N LEU A 3 18.93 5.06 1.99
CA LEU A 3 20.21 5.68 1.68
C LEU A 3 19.98 7.05 1.01
N ASP A 4 20.93 7.98 1.18
CA ASP A 4 20.91 9.31 0.53
C ASP A 4 20.89 9.22 -1.01
N SER A 5 21.32 8.09 -1.57
CA SER A 5 21.24 7.80 -3.00
C SER A 5 19.82 7.62 -3.52
N GLY A 6 18.85 7.38 -2.64
CA GLY A 6 17.47 7.00 -2.96
C GLY A 6 17.20 5.48 -2.91
N LEU A 7 18.25 4.67 -2.75
CA LEU A 7 18.07 3.23 -2.56
C LEU A 7 17.50 2.93 -1.18
N TYR A 8 16.59 1.98 -1.10
CA TYR A 8 16.02 1.50 0.16
C TYR A 8 15.83 -0.01 0.17
N ALA A 9 15.77 -0.56 1.37
CA ALA A 9 15.34 -1.94 1.61
C ALA A 9 14.68 -2.03 2.99
N GLY A 10 13.75 -2.96 3.15
CA GLY A 10 13.08 -3.19 4.40
C GLY A 10 12.48 -4.58 4.51
N VAL A 11 11.98 -4.84 5.70
CA VAL A 11 11.18 -6.03 6.03
C VAL A 11 9.93 -5.53 6.73
N TRP A 12 8.79 -6.06 6.34
CA TRP A 12 7.53 -5.84 7.01
C TRP A 12 6.98 -7.18 7.50
N GLY A 13 6.17 -7.18 8.53
CA GLY A 13 5.54 -8.38 9.02
C GLY A 13 4.23 -8.10 9.75
N SER A 14 3.27 -8.99 9.57
CA SER A 14 1.95 -8.95 10.20
C SER A 14 1.44 -10.33 10.54
N ASN A 15 0.46 -10.38 11.44
CA ASN A 15 -0.39 -11.55 11.56
C ASN A 15 -1.51 -11.47 10.52
N VAL A 16 -1.80 -12.57 9.87
CA VAL A 16 -2.86 -12.73 8.88
C VAL A 16 -3.74 -13.93 9.23
N ASP A 17 -4.92 -14.01 8.67
CA ASP A 17 -5.86 -15.11 8.86
C ASP A 17 -6.55 -15.40 7.51
N PHE A 18 -5.75 -15.92 6.55
CA PHE A 18 -6.28 -16.28 5.23
C PHE A 18 -6.69 -17.74 5.17
N ASP A 19 -5.92 -18.62 5.83
CA ASP A 19 -6.13 -20.06 5.83
C ASP A 19 -5.58 -20.70 7.12
N ALA A 20 -5.88 -21.98 7.34
CA ALA A 20 -5.48 -22.68 8.57
C ALA A 20 -3.97 -22.72 8.86
N ASN A 21 -3.12 -22.39 7.88
CA ASN A 21 -1.67 -22.41 7.99
C ASN A 21 -1.00 -21.04 7.76
N ASP A 22 -1.75 -20.06 7.25
CA ASP A 22 -1.23 -18.71 6.96
C ASP A 22 -1.54 -17.79 8.14
N ASN A 23 -0.63 -17.75 9.11
CA ASN A 23 -0.80 -16.97 10.33
C ASN A 23 0.10 -15.74 10.39
N ILE A 24 1.09 -15.67 9.53
CA ILE A 24 2.09 -14.59 9.46
C ILE A 24 2.35 -14.28 7.99
N GLU A 25 2.42 -13.01 7.69
CA GLU A 25 2.95 -12.44 6.45
C GLU A 25 4.29 -11.79 6.76
N LEU A 26 5.28 -12.03 5.92
CA LEU A 26 6.62 -11.49 6.06
C LEU A 26 7.15 -11.07 4.69
N ASP A 27 7.24 -9.75 4.49
CA ASP A 27 7.62 -9.17 3.20
C ASP A 27 9.04 -8.66 3.22
N TYR A 28 9.77 -8.95 2.16
CA TYR A 28 11.07 -8.36 1.91
C TYR A 28 10.96 -7.43 0.70
N TYR A 29 11.34 -6.19 0.87
CA TYR A 29 11.21 -5.21 -0.20
C TYR A 29 12.46 -4.35 -0.35
N GLY A 30 12.63 -3.83 -1.55
CA GLY A 30 13.69 -2.88 -1.85
C GLY A 30 13.44 -2.17 -3.16
N GLY A 31 14.05 -1.00 -3.29
CA GLY A 31 13.81 -0.18 -4.48
C GLY A 31 14.67 1.07 -4.52
N TYR A 32 14.26 1.94 -5.41
CA TYR A 32 14.84 3.24 -5.61
C TYR A 32 13.74 4.29 -5.73
N SER A 33 13.72 5.23 -4.80
CA SER A 33 12.79 6.35 -4.81
C SER A 33 13.51 7.68 -4.88
N ARG A 34 12.89 8.66 -5.53
CA ARG A 34 13.41 10.03 -5.62
C ARG A 34 12.32 11.04 -5.86
N GLU A 35 12.57 12.25 -5.35
CA GLU A 35 11.78 13.43 -5.63
C GLU A 35 12.59 14.43 -6.47
N THR A 36 11.93 15.08 -7.43
CA THR A 36 12.53 16.12 -8.26
C THR A 36 11.50 17.23 -8.49
N GLY A 37 11.61 18.30 -7.72
CA GLY A 37 10.60 19.37 -7.69
C GLY A 37 9.28 18.85 -7.14
N ALA A 38 8.22 18.97 -7.92
CA ALA A 38 6.89 18.47 -7.54
C ALA A 38 6.64 17.01 -7.91
N LEU A 39 7.58 16.35 -8.60
CA LEU A 39 7.45 14.97 -9.07
C LEU A 39 8.17 14.02 -8.12
N SER A 40 7.55 12.90 -7.83
CA SER A 40 8.15 11.74 -7.15
C SER A 40 8.02 10.50 -8.01
N TYR A 41 8.99 9.59 -7.88
CA TYR A 41 8.91 8.26 -8.49
C TYR A 41 9.57 7.23 -7.57
N ASP A 42 9.05 6.02 -7.64
CA ASP A 42 9.49 4.87 -6.86
C ASP A 42 9.44 3.63 -7.75
N LEU A 43 10.57 2.96 -7.90
CA LEU A 43 10.66 1.67 -8.57
C LEU A 43 11.15 0.65 -7.56
N GLY A 44 10.35 -0.35 -7.27
CA GLY A 44 10.67 -1.32 -6.26
C GLY A 44 10.24 -2.74 -6.62
N TYR A 45 10.65 -3.64 -5.76
CA TYR A 45 10.34 -5.06 -5.77
C TYR A 45 9.95 -5.47 -4.36
N ILE A 46 8.96 -6.33 -4.26
CA ILE A 46 8.48 -6.89 -3.00
C ILE A 46 8.26 -8.39 -3.17
N ASP A 47 8.68 -9.15 -2.17
CA ASP A 47 8.55 -10.59 -2.05
C ASP A 47 7.68 -10.86 -0.81
N TYR A 48 6.44 -11.28 -1.05
CA TYR A 48 5.44 -11.62 -0.04
C TYR A 48 5.58 -13.07 0.36
N ASN A 49 5.85 -13.32 1.63
CA ASN A 49 6.08 -14.66 2.15
C ASN A 49 5.07 -15.00 3.25
N TYR A 50 4.46 -16.16 3.13
CA TYR A 50 3.52 -16.73 4.11
C TYR A 50 4.10 -18.01 4.74
N PRO A 51 4.95 -17.89 5.79
CA PRO A 51 5.63 -19.03 6.40
C PRO A 51 4.65 -20.09 6.91
N GLY A 52 4.65 -21.25 6.28
CA GLY A 52 3.73 -22.36 6.59
C GLY A 52 2.56 -22.50 5.63
N GLY A 53 2.32 -21.50 4.79
CA GLY A 53 1.37 -21.51 3.71
C GLY A 53 1.96 -21.89 2.35
N SER A 54 1.22 -21.61 1.29
CA SER A 54 1.64 -21.86 -0.10
C SER A 54 1.32 -20.69 -1.04
N GLY A 55 1.07 -19.52 -0.48
CA GLY A 55 0.63 -18.34 -1.21
C GLY A 55 1.72 -17.31 -1.48
N ASP A 56 3.01 -17.69 -1.41
CA ASP A 56 4.12 -16.77 -1.68
C ASP A 56 4.04 -16.25 -3.11
N PHE A 57 4.27 -14.93 -3.28
CA PHE A 57 4.28 -14.28 -4.59
C PHE A 57 5.19 -13.04 -4.55
N GLU A 58 5.49 -12.51 -5.72
CA GLU A 58 6.41 -11.39 -5.90
C GLU A 58 5.81 -10.34 -6.83
N GLU A 59 6.23 -9.09 -6.66
CA GLU A 59 5.80 -7.98 -7.51
C GLU A 59 6.96 -7.01 -7.80
N TRP A 60 6.97 -6.48 -9.02
CA TRP A 60 7.60 -5.21 -9.31
C TRP A 60 6.57 -4.10 -9.27
N TYR A 61 6.92 -2.93 -8.77
CA TYR A 61 6.02 -1.79 -8.81
C TYR A 61 6.71 -0.53 -9.29
N LEU A 62 5.91 0.35 -9.90
CA LEU A 62 6.27 1.70 -10.29
C LEU A 62 5.26 2.67 -9.70
N GLY A 63 5.69 3.44 -8.72
CA GLY A 63 4.96 4.56 -8.14
C GLY A 63 5.35 5.87 -8.82
N LEU A 64 4.38 6.70 -9.12
CA LEU A 64 4.53 8.06 -9.64
C LEU A 64 3.69 9.00 -8.79
N GLY A 65 4.23 10.17 -8.46
CA GLY A 65 3.50 11.16 -7.69
C GLY A 65 3.74 12.59 -8.17
N ILE A 66 2.78 13.45 -7.91
CA ILE A 66 2.89 14.89 -8.15
C ILE A 66 2.18 15.67 -7.06
N THR A 67 2.86 16.70 -6.52
CA THR A 67 2.25 17.66 -5.61
C THR A 67 1.73 18.87 -6.38
N ALA A 68 0.41 19.06 -6.38
CA ALA A 68 -0.29 20.15 -7.03
C ALA A 68 -0.93 21.10 -5.98
N GLY A 69 -0.19 22.11 -5.58
CA GLY A 69 -0.62 23.01 -4.50
C GLY A 69 -0.57 22.31 -3.14
N THR A 70 -1.74 22.07 -2.54
CA THR A 70 -1.89 21.32 -1.28
C THR A 70 -2.37 19.89 -1.47
N VAL A 71 -2.49 19.45 -2.71
CA VAL A 71 -2.97 18.09 -3.05
C VAL A 71 -1.83 17.28 -3.61
N ASP A 72 -1.62 16.12 -3.05
CA ASP A 72 -0.72 15.09 -3.56
C ASP A 72 -1.55 14.10 -4.38
N LEU A 73 -1.10 13.82 -5.59
CA LEU A 73 -1.71 12.82 -6.48
C LEU A 73 -0.69 11.72 -6.75
N GLY A 74 -1.15 10.48 -6.74
CA GLY A 74 -0.32 9.31 -6.98
C GLY A 74 -0.94 8.33 -7.96
N ALA A 75 -0.08 7.57 -8.63
CA ALA A 75 -0.45 6.38 -9.38
C ALA A 75 0.62 5.31 -9.12
N THR A 76 0.18 4.09 -8.80
CA THR A 76 1.06 2.93 -8.65
C THR A 76 0.62 1.82 -9.60
N PHE A 77 1.59 1.22 -10.27
CA PHE A 77 1.41 0.08 -11.14
C PHE A 77 2.22 -1.06 -10.54
N SER A 78 1.54 -2.12 -10.07
CA SER A 78 2.17 -3.36 -9.61
C SER A 78 2.06 -4.42 -10.70
N PHE A 79 3.16 -5.10 -10.95
CA PHE A 79 3.28 -6.17 -11.93
C PHE A 79 3.54 -7.46 -11.19
N GLY A 80 2.51 -8.30 -11.10
CA GLY A 80 2.58 -9.58 -10.41
C GLY A 80 3.48 -10.57 -11.12
N LEU A 81 4.26 -11.31 -10.36
CA LEU A 81 5.05 -12.44 -10.80
C LEU A 81 4.46 -13.73 -10.22
N ASP A 82 4.76 -14.87 -10.83
CA ASP A 82 4.41 -16.20 -10.30
C ASP A 82 2.94 -16.41 -9.92
N ASN A 83 2.02 -15.93 -10.77
CA ASN A 83 0.56 -15.97 -10.64
C ASN A 83 -0.06 -14.87 -9.72
N ALA A 84 0.70 -13.89 -9.27
CA ALA A 84 0.11 -12.69 -8.70
C ALA A 84 -0.60 -11.88 -9.79
N ASN A 85 -1.69 -11.22 -9.43
CA ASN A 85 -2.41 -10.35 -10.36
C ASN A 85 -1.76 -8.97 -10.42
N ASP A 86 -1.79 -8.34 -11.59
CA ASP A 86 -1.40 -6.94 -11.72
C ASP A 86 -2.38 -6.05 -10.96
N ASN A 87 -1.88 -4.92 -10.43
CA ASN A 87 -2.71 -3.92 -9.76
C ASN A 87 -2.39 -2.53 -10.30
N ILE A 88 -3.42 -1.73 -10.48
CA ILE A 88 -3.30 -0.28 -10.70
C ILE A 88 -3.98 0.46 -9.54
N GLU A 89 -3.29 1.43 -8.98
CA GLU A 89 -3.77 2.24 -7.88
C GLU A 89 -3.67 3.72 -8.23
N LEU A 90 -4.71 4.49 -7.93
CA LEU A 90 -4.74 5.95 -8.01
C LEU A 90 -5.02 6.51 -6.63
N SER A 91 -4.25 7.49 -6.20
CA SER A 91 -4.41 8.12 -4.90
C SER A 91 -4.46 9.64 -4.98
N ALA A 92 -5.17 10.23 -4.04
CA ALA A 92 -5.14 11.67 -3.77
C ALA A 92 -5.12 11.91 -2.28
N GLY A 93 -4.29 12.86 -1.84
CA GLY A 93 -4.14 13.24 -0.44
C GLY A 93 -4.05 14.74 -0.26
N THR A 94 -4.42 15.23 0.91
CA THR A 94 -4.23 16.62 1.32
C THR A 94 -4.16 16.72 2.84
N GLU A 95 -3.59 17.80 3.33
CA GLU A 95 -3.65 18.13 4.75
C GLU A 95 -4.55 19.34 4.98
N LEU A 96 -5.49 19.20 5.91
CA LEU A 96 -6.38 20.28 6.33
C LEU A 96 -6.33 20.46 7.85
N SER A 97 -5.78 21.58 8.29
CA SER A 97 -5.69 21.92 9.73
C SER A 97 -4.99 20.87 10.60
N GLY A 98 -3.93 20.26 10.08
CA GLY A 98 -3.17 19.22 10.77
C GLY A 98 -3.87 17.86 10.78
N ILE A 99 -4.83 17.65 9.88
CA ILE A 99 -5.47 16.36 9.61
C ILE A 99 -5.14 15.99 8.17
N GLY A 100 -4.44 14.88 7.97
CA GLY A 100 -4.25 14.26 6.68
C GLY A 100 -5.55 13.60 6.23
N LEU A 101 -5.93 13.80 4.98
CA LEU A 101 -7.09 13.17 4.33
C LEU A 101 -6.61 12.47 3.07
N GLY A 102 -7.06 11.26 2.83
CA GLY A 102 -6.66 10.46 1.68
C GLY A 102 -7.80 9.68 1.07
N ILE A 103 -7.70 9.45 -0.23
CA ILE A 103 -8.51 8.49 -0.98
C ILE A 103 -7.59 7.70 -1.90
N THR A 104 -7.83 6.39 -1.97
CA THR A 104 -7.18 5.47 -2.88
C THR A 104 -8.22 4.66 -3.61
N LEU A 105 -8.04 4.48 -4.90
CA LEU A 105 -8.85 3.64 -5.77
C LEU A 105 -7.91 2.64 -6.44
N GLY A 106 -8.22 1.36 -6.36
CA GLY A 106 -7.42 0.32 -6.99
C GLY A 106 -8.24 -0.67 -7.79
N ASP A 107 -7.56 -1.34 -8.71
CA ASP A 107 -8.13 -2.37 -9.59
C ASP A 107 -7.10 -3.50 -9.69
N TYR A 108 -7.39 -4.63 -9.03
CA TYR A 108 -6.64 -5.88 -9.19
C TYR A 108 -7.19 -6.66 -10.38
N ASP A 109 -6.38 -6.83 -11.40
CA ASP A 109 -6.75 -7.60 -12.59
C ASP A 109 -7.28 -8.99 -12.20
N ASN A 110 -8.47 -9.33 -12.71
CA ASN A 110 -9.18 -10.58 -12.43
C ASN A 110 -9.57 -10.84 -10.95
N SER A 111 -9.47 -9.87 -10.07
CA SER A 111 -9.84 -10.04 -8.65
C SER A 111 -10.97 -9.13 -8.21
N GLY A 112 -10.86 -7.85 -8.47
CA GLY A 112 -11.85 -6.86 -8.09
C GLY A 112 -11.26 -5.47 -7.87
N LYS A 113 -12.11 -4.54 -7.45
CA LYS A 113 -11.77 -3.13 -7.24
C LYS A 113 -11.88 -2.78 -5.77
N TYR A 114 -11.07 -1.82 -5.35
CA TYR A 114 -11.16 -1.34 -3.98
C TYR A 114 -11.12 0.19 -3.88
N THR A 115 -11.71 0.66 -2.80
CA THR A 115 -11.68 2.07 -2.40
C THR A 115 -11.23 2.15 -0.95
N VAL A 116 -10.27 3.04 -0.67
CA VAL A 116 -9.87 3.35 0.71
C VAL A 116 -10.03 4.85 0.94
N VAL A 117 -10.71 5.23 2.02
CA VAL A 117 -10.80 6.62 2.48
C VAL A 117 -10.17 6.69 3.86
N SER A 118 -9.24 7.61 4.06
CA SER A 118 -8.48 7.70 5.30
C SER A 118 -8.41 9.11 5.87
N ALA A 119 -8.25 9.17 7.19
CA ALA A 119 -7.90 10.38 7.91
C ALA A 119 -6.80 10.06 8.91
N SER A 120 -5.78 10.92 9.01
CA SER A 120 -4.67 10.75 9.94
C SER A 120 -4.33 12.03 10.70
N LYS A 121 -3.71 11.88 11.87
CA LYS A 121 -3.21 12.99 12.66
C LYS A 121 -2.02 12.58 13.51
N GLU A 122 -0.99 13.42 13.51
CA GLU A 122 0.11 13.26 14.46
C GLU A 122 -0.24 13.86 15.83
N ILE A 123 -0.06 13.07 16.89
CA ILE A 123 -0.27 13.47 18.29
C ILE A 123 0.87 12.91 19.13
N GLY A 124 1.72 13.80 19.66
CA GLY A 124 2.79 13.42 20.57
C GLY A 124 3.85 12.50 19.99
N GLY A 125 4.14 12.61 18.70
CA GLY A 125 5.11 11.76 17.98
C GLY A 125 4.56 10.38 17.62
N LEU A 126 3.23 10.21 17.69
CA LEU A 126 2.50 9.05 17.18
C LEU A 126 1.60 9.51 16.05
N GLU A 127 1.60 8.79 14.95
CA GLU A 127 0.57 8.92 13.93
C GLU A 127 -0.62 8.03 14.27
N LEU A 128 -1.79 8.64 14.32
CA LEU A 128 -3.07 7.95 14.50
C LEU A 128 -3.83 8.05 13.19
N SER A 129 -4.29 6.93 12.65
CA SER A 129 -5.11 6.93 11.43
C SER A 129 -6.35 6.07 11.55
N LEU A 130 -7.38 6.47 10.82
CA LEU A 130 -8.62 5.75 10.63
C LEU A 130 -8.83 5.62 9.13
N ALA A 131 -9.08 4.42 8.66
CA ALA A 131 -9.39 4.13 7.26
C ALA A 131 -10.67 3.30 7.17
N TRP A 132 -11.50 3.63 6.19
CA TRP A 132 -12.56 2.76 5.70
C TRP A 132 -12.12 2.22 4.35
N SER A 133 -12.26 0.93 4.15
CA SER A 133 -11.99 0.23 2.90
C SER A 133 -13.20 -0.55 2.44
N ASP A 134 -13.37 -0.64 1.14
CA ASP A 134 -14.43 -1.36 0.46
C ASP A 134 -13.79 -2.11 -0.73
N PHE A 135 -14.12 -3.38 -0.89
CA PHE A 135 -13.64 -4.23 -1.97
C PHE A 135 -14.83 -4.87 -2.69
N ASP A 136 -14.98 -4.54 -3.96
CA ASP A 136 -15.95 -5.11 -4.90
C ASP A 136 -15.27 -6.23 -5.70
N ALA A 137 -15.59 -7.48 -5.38
CA ALA A 137 -15.01 -8.64 -6.05
C ALA A 137 -15.57 -8.84 -7.47
N ASP A 138 -14.72 -9.21 -8.40
CA ASP A 138 -15.15 -9.64 -9.73
C ASP A 138 -15.99 -10.92 -9.66
N SER A 139 -16.96 -11.06 -10.55
CA SER A 139 -17.89 -12.19 -10.57
C SER A 139 -17.15 -13.54 -10.68
N GLY A 140 -17.34 -14.39 -9.70
CA GLY A 140 -16.72 -15.72 -9.61
C GLY A 140 -15.53 -15.82 -8.66
N ASN A 141 -15.13 -14.71 -8.07
CA ASN A 141 -14.08 -14.61 -7.04
C ASN A 141 -14.65 -14.58 -5.61
N SER A 142 -13.88 -14.04 -4.66
CA SER A 142 -14.31 -13.83 -3.27
C SER A 142 -15.54 -12.90 -3.19
N SER A 143 -16.15 -12.83 -2.03
CA SER A 143 -17.27 -11.92 -1.77
C SER A 143 -16.78 -10.48 -1.58
N ASP A 144 -17.66 -9.51 -1.83
CA ASP A 144 -17.47 -8.12 -1.46
C ASP A 144 -17.22 -7.98 0.03
N GLU A 145 -16.30 -7.10 0.42
CA GLU A 145 -15.92 -6.89 1.82
C GLU A 145 -15.73 -5.41 2.12
N ASP A 146 -16.16 -4.98 3.30
CA ASP A 146 -15.86 -3.66 3.84
C ASP A 146 -15.24 -3.74 5.24
N ALA A 147 -14.37 -2.81 5.55
CA ALA A 147 -13.69 -2.77 6.84
C ALA A 147 -13.42 -1.35 7.33
N VAL A 148 -13.29 -1.21 8.65
CA VAL A 148 -12.76 0.00 9.29
C VAL A 148 -11.52 -0.37 10.08
N THR A 149 -10.40 0.27 9.77
CA THR A 149 -9.11 0.02 10.40
C THR A 149 -8.64 1.25 11.18
N PHE A 150 -8.23 1.04 12.43
CA PHE A 150 -7.54 2.04 13.23
C PHE A 150 -6.06 1.65 13.36
N THR A 151 -5.17 2.61 13.07
CA THR A 151 -3.73 2.39 13.13
C THR A 151 -3.07 3.38 14.10
N VAL A 152 -2.09 2.91 14.84
CA VAL A 152 -1.15 3.72 15.61
C VAL A 152 0.24 3.41 15.13
N ALA A 153 0.94 4.40 14.57
CA ALA A 153 2.29 4.24 14.05
C ALA A 153 3.29 5.15 14.78
N LYS A 154 4.55 4.70 14.83
CA LYS A 154 5.67 5.48 15.34
C LYS A 154 6.92 5.22 14.50
N SER A 155 7.52 6.31 14.02
CA SER A 155 8.84 6.29 13.38
C SER A 155 9.95 6.58 14.40
N PHE A 156 11.13 5.96 14.22
CA PHE A 156 12.29 6.08 15.11
C PHE A 156 13.52 6.55 14.34
#